data_0876a7015399272cd7bb40323204b523
#
_entry.id   0876a7015399272cd7bb40323204b523
#
_cell.length_a   1.000
_cell.length_b   1.000
_cell.length_c   1.000
_cell.angle_alpha   90.00
_cell.angle_beta   90.00
_cell.angle_gamma   90.00
#
_symmetry.space_group_name_H-M   'P 1'
#
loop_
_entity.id
_entity.type
_entity.pdbx_description
1 polymer ?
#
loop_
_entity_poly.entity_id
_entity_poly.type
_entity_poly.pdbx_seq_one_letter_code
_entity_poly.pdbx_strand_id
1 'polypeptide(L)'
;MSARKEGDSIEGELGVGGELGVCGECSVVAERQTSGVRQAAEGRLTAKGHPAVDGNLTIAGSHVDTEQMQQPLISIRMATSADAHALLKIYEPYVLATAITCEYKVPTAEEFAARIMRTLERFPYLVAEVGGVPVGYAYVSPLNAREAYDWSVETSIYLASEVRHHGIGGRLHEALKVCVAAMGMTNMCALIAVPHDSDDEYLTHNSQNFHAHMGYRLVGTFDRCAQKFGRWYDMCWMELVLRDRESNMPKPIWFPDLLAQGFELPRV
;
A
#
# COMPACT_ATOMS: atom_id res chain seq x y z
N MET A 1 47.74 48.82 -39.45
CA MET A 1 46.31 48.92 -39.87
C MET A 1 45.56 47.81 -39.17
N SER A 2 44.68 48.25 -38.34
CA SER A 2 43.93 47.46 -37.36
C SER A 2 42.68 46.87 -37.99
N ALA A 3 42.39 45.60 -37.73
CA ALA A 3 41.07 45.01 -37.94
C ALA A 3 40.66 44.26 -36.69
N ARG A 4 39.68 44.85 -35.97
CA ARG A 4 38.94 44.25 -34.88
C ARG A 4 38.01 43.15 -35.46
N LYS A 5 37.97 41.98 -34.80
CA LYS A 5 36.91 41.00 -34.96
C LYS A 5 36.00 41.09 -33.75
N GLU A 6 34.75 41.36 -34.01
CA GLU A 6 33.62 41.29 -33.09
C GLU A 6 33.39 39.85 -32.66
N GLY A 7 33.17 39.69 -31.38
CA GLY A 7 32.77 38.39 -30.80
C GLY A 7 31.25 38.25 -30.79
N ASP A 8 30.75 37.19 -31.42
CA ASP A 8 29.38 36.75 -31.31
C ASP A 8 29.19 36.00 -29.99
N SER A 9 28.35 36.57 -29.11
CA SER A 9 27.86 35.93 -27.93
C SER A 9 26.72 34.99 -28.31
N ILE A 10 26.96 33.70 -28.21
CA ILE A 10 25.89 32.69 -28.28
C ILE A 10 25.33 32.52 -26.86
N GLU A 11 24.23 33.17 -26.58
CA GLU A 11 23.39 32.83 -25.44
C GLU A 11 22.66 31.50 -25.73
N GLY A 12 23.21 30.41 -25.20
CA GLY A 12 22.56 29.12 -25.18
C GLY A 12 21.59 29.08 -23.98
N GLU A 13 20.30 29.21 -24.22
CA GLU A 13 19.27 28.86 -23.26
C GLU A 13 19.43 27.36 -22.90
N LEU A 14 19.94 27.12 -21.70
CA LEU A 14 19.85 25.83 -21.04
C LEU A 14 18.40 25.65 -20.55
N GLY A 15 17.58 25.03 -21.40
CA GLY A 15 16.29 24.48 -21.01
C GLY A 15 16.51 23.33 -20.03
N VAL A 16 16.52 23.64 -18.73
CA VAL A 16 16.46 22.64 -17.66
C VAL A 16 15.00 22.26 -17.45
N GLY A 17 14.45 21.49 -18.37
CA GLY A 17 13.21 20.75 -18.20
C GLY A 17 13.51 19.33 -17.72
N GLY A 18 14.17 19.20 -16.59
CA GLY A 18 14.27 17.94 -15.86
C GLY A 18 13.08 17.85 -14.91
N GLU A 19 11.98 17.23 -15.34
CA GLU A 19 10.98 16.73 -14.39
C GLU A 19 11.72 15.75 -13.46
N LEU A 20 11.94 16.20 -12.23
CA LEU A 20 12.34 15.35 -11.12
C LEU A 20 11.24 14.30 -10.99
N GLY A 21 11.57 13.05 -11.33
CA GLY A 21 10.69 11.92 -11.10
C GLY A 21 10.20 11.97 -9.67
N VAL A 22 8.89 12.05 -9.51
CA VAL A 22 8.22 12.05 -8.22
C VAL A 22 8.69 10.79 -7.50
N CYS A 23 9.38 10.98 -6.37
CA CYS A 23 9.75 9.89 -5.47
C CYS A 23 8.49 9.09 -5.16
N GLY A 24 8.53 7.77 -5.37
CA GLY A 24 7.37 6.91 -5.19
C GLY A 24 6.69 7.15 -3.84
N GLU A 25 5.38 7.09 -3.83
CA GLU A 25 4.59 7.32 -2.61
C GLU A 25 4.85 6.20 -1.60
N CYS A 26 5.24 6.58 -0.38
CA CYS A 26 5.51 5.65 0.72
C CYS A 26 4.27 4.81 1.07
N SER A 27 4.40 3.51 1.06
CA SER A 27 3.27 2.56 1.20
C SER A 27 3.03 2.07 2.62
N VAL A 28 1.79 1.70 2.93
CA VAL A 28 1.37 1.53 4.30
C VAL A 28 0.23 0.63 4.66
N VAL A 29 0.38 -0.03 5.79
CA VAL A 29 -0.71 -0.46 6.69
C VAL A 29 -0.38 0.01 8.12
N ALA A 30 -1.09 1.00 8.66
CA ALA A 30 -0.89 1.48 10.03
C ALA A 30 -1.93 0.88 11.00
N GLU A 31 -1.46 0.26 12.06
CA GLU A 31 -2.25 -0.28 13.16
C GLU A 31 -2.19 0.64 14.39
N ARG A 32 -3.34 0.95 14.99
CA ARG A 32 -3.36 1.49 16.36
C ARG A 32 -3.49 0.34 17.35
N GLN A 33 -2.50 0.13 18.19
CA GLN A 33 -2.64 -0.68 19.40
C GLN A 33 -3.33 0.17 20.47
N THR A 34 -4.56 -0.21 20.86
CA THR A 34 -5.13 0.24 22.12
C THR A 34 -4.56 -0.63 23.24
N SER A 35 -3.66 -0.08 24.03
CA SER A 35 -3.16 -0.71 25.25
C SER A 35 -4.28 -0.75 26.29
N GLY A 36 -4.98 -1.88 26.37
CA GLY A 36 -5.88 -2.18 27.48
C GLY A 36 -5.06 -2.57 28.71
N VAL A 37 -5.04 -1.70 29.70
CA VAL A 37 -4.53 -1.99 31.04
C VAL A 37 -5.40 -3.07 31.66
N ARG A 38 -4.91 -4.29 31.82
CA ARG A 38 -5.51 -5.31 32.68
C ARG A 38 -5.08 -5.06 34.11
N GLN A 39 -5.95 -4.53 34.92
CA GLN A 39 -5.85 -4.66 36.39
C GLN A 39 -6.27 -6.08 36.78
N ALA A 40 -5.37 -6.79 37.43
CA ALA A 40 -5.64 -8.03 38.12
C ALA A 40 -6.44 -7.73 39.40
N ALA A 41 -7.62 -8.34 39.52
CA ALA A 41 -8.31 -8.42 40.79
C ALA A 41 -8.41 -9.91 41.17
N GLU A 42 -7.61 -10.32 42.14
CA GLU A 42 -7.78 -11.59 42.85
C GLU A 42 -9.01 -11.52 43.72
N GLY A 43 -9.94 -12.42 43.50
CA GLY A 43 -11.13 -12.61 44.35
C GLY A 43 -11.47 -14.08 44.51
N ARG A 44 -10.96 -14.68 45.57
CA ARG A 44 -11.21 -16.04 46.06
C ARG A 44 -12.63 -16.08 46.67
N LEU A 45 -13.51 -16.94 46.17
CA LEU A 45 -14.75 -17.31 46.91
C LEU A 45 -15.07 -18.80 46.77
N THR A 46 -15.34 -19.34 47.91
CA THR A 46 -15.56 -20.75 48.32
C THR A 46 -16.92 -21.29 47.87
N ALA A 47 -16.95 -22.59 47.61
CA ALA A 47 -18.12 -23.39 47.31
C ALA A 47 -19.09 -23.53 48.49
N LYS A 48 -20.39 -23.55 48.20
CA LYS A 48 -21.39 -24.33 48.98
C LYS A 48 -22.69 -24.55 48.19
N GLY A 49 -23.08 -25.84 48.08
CA GLY A 49 -24.42 -26.35 48.29
C GLY A 49 -25.41 -26.38 47.14
N HIS A 50 -25.68 -27.59 46.65
CA HIS A 50 -26.88 -27.98 45.88
C HIS A 50 -28.18 -27.85 46.72
N PRO A 51 -29.39 -27.76 46.07
CA PRO A 51 -30.10 -28.98 45.69
C PRO A 51 -30.77 -28.95 44.29
N ALA A 52 -31.00 -30.16 43.79
CA ALA A 52 -31.69 -30.49 42.56
C ALA A 52 -33.19 -30.16 42.62
N VAL A 53 -33.75 -29.70 41.51
CA VAL A 53 -35.22 -29.76 41.25
C VAL A 53 -35.43 -30.23 39.82
N ASP A 54 -36.06 -31.42 39.70
CA ASP A 54 -36.60 -31.93 38.46
C ASP A 54 -37.71 -31.03 37.93
N GLY A 55 -37.67 -30.65 36.69
CA GLY A 55 -38.71 -29.91 36.01
C GLY A 55 -38.63 -30.13 34.50
N ASN A 56 -39.29 -31.18 34.03
CA ASN A 56 -39.45 -31.47 32.60
C ASN A 56 -40.33 -30.39 31.97
N LEU A 57 -39.76 -29.49 31.19
CA LEU A 57 -40.49 -28.53 30.36
C LEU A 57 -40.12 -28.73 28.90
N THR A 58 -41.01 -29.43 28.20
CA THR A 58 -40.95 -29.56 26.74
C THR A 58 -41.29 -28.21 26.12
N ILE A 59 -40.30 -27.49 25.62
CA ILE A 59 -40.53 -26.30 24.80
C ILE A 59 -40.44 -26.73 23.34
N ALA A 60 -41.58 -26.59 22.64
CA ALA A 60 -41.69 -26.78 21.21
C ALA A 60 -40.65 -25.93 20.46
N GLY A 61 -39.94 -26.58 19.56
CA GLY A 61 -38.91 -25.92 18.72
C GLY A 61 -39.51 -24.84 17.83
N SER A 62 -39.16 -23.60 18.13
CA SER A 62 -39.15 -22.56 17.11
C SER A 62 -37.80 -22.66 16.39
N HIS A 63 -37.82 -23.09 15.14
CA HIS A 63 -36.69 -22.90 14.22
C HIS A 63 -36.42 -21.41 14.15
N VAL A 64 -35.43 -20.97 14.87
CA VAL A 64 -34.77 -19.68 14.56
C VAL A 64 -33.93 -19.98 13.36
N ASP A 65 -34.38 -19.54 12.18
CA ASP A 65 -33.56 -19.46 11.00
C ASP A 65 -32.34 -18.60 11.37
N THR A 66 -31.23 -19.29 11.59
CA THR A 66 -29.93 -18.63 11.70
C THR A 66 -29.66 -18.08 10.32
N GLU A 67 -30.05 -16.83 10.08
CA GLU A 67 -29.53 -16.06 8.96
C GLU A 67 -28.00 -16.17 9.06
N GLN A 68 -27.45 -16.99 8.19
CA GLN A 68 -26.02 -17.03 7.96
C GLN A 68 -25.64 -15.62 7.52
N MET A 69 -25.12 -14.83 8.44
CA MET A 69 -24.46 -13.56 8.11
C MET A 69 -23.35 -13.91 7.15
N GLN A 70 -23.65 -13.82 5.87
CA GLN A 70 -22.70 -13.99 4.78
C GLN A 70 -21.63 -12.93 4.99
N GLN A 71 -20.41 -13.36 5.30
CA GLN A 71 -19.28 -12.42 5.41
C GLN A 71 -19.26 -11.59 4.14
N PRO A 72 -19.15 -10.25 4.25
CA PRO A 72 -19.18 -9.39 3.08
C PRO A 72 -18.10 -9.82 2.09
N LEU A 73 -18.51 -10.07 0.85
CA LEU A 73 -17.65 -10.55 -0.22
C LEU A 73 -16.56 -9.50 -0.48
N ILE A 74 -15.31 -9.90 -0.28
CA ILE A 74 -14.16 -9.10 -0.68
C ILE A 74 -13.89 -9.41 -2.15
N SER A 75 -13.84 -8.38 -2.99
CA SER A 75 -13.45 -8.48 -4.38
C SER A 75 -12.25 -7.58 -4.68
N ILE A 76 -11.41 -8.00 -5.63
CA ILE A 76 -10.30 -7.21 -6.14
C ILE A 76 -10.50 -7.04 -7.64
N ARG A 77 -10.39 -5.79 -8.11
CA ARG A 77 -10.53 -5.42 -9.52
C ARG A 77 -9.50 -4.37 -9.93
N MET A 78 -9.39 -4.14 -11.22
CA MET A 78 -8.63 -3.00 -11.74
C MET A 78 -9.30 -1.68 -11.35
N ALA A 79 -8.46 -0.69 -11.07
CA ALA A 79 -8.90 0.69 -10.92
C ALA A 79 -9.29 1.31 -12.27
N THR A 80 -10.10 2.33 -12.21
CA THR A 80 -10.41 3.23 -13.33
C THR A 80 -10.27 4.68 -12.88
N SER A 81 -10.25 5.64 -13.79
CA SER A 81 -10.27 7.07 -13.44
C SER A 81 -11.50 7.47 -12.60
N ALA A 82 -12.60 6.74 -12.73
CA ALA A 82 -13.83 6.99 -11.95
C ALA A 82 -13.65 6.67 -10.44
N ASP A 83 -12.68 5.86 -10.09
CA ASP A 83 -12.39 5.50 -8.69
C ASP A 83 -11.67 6.62 -7.93
N ALA A 84 -11.13 7.61 -8.63
CA ALA A 84 -10.25 8.64 -8.05
C ALA A 84 -10.83 9.28 -6.79
N HIS A 85 -12.11 9.65 -6.80
CA HIS A 85 -12.76 10.29 -5.65
C HIS A 85 -12.86 9.36 -4.42
N ALA A 86 -13.19 8.09 -4.65
CA ALA A 86 -13.30 7.10 -3.57
C ALA A 86 -11.92 6.75 -3.00
N LEU A 87 -10.92 6.56 -3.87
CA LEU A 87 -9.57 6.23 -3.45
C LEU A 87 -8.86 7.42 -2.79
N LEU A 88 -9.14 8.64 -3.24
CA LEU A 88 -8.66 9.86 -2.60
C LEU A 88 -9.16 9.98 -1.16
N LYS A 89 -10.42 9.64 -0.88
CA LYS A 89 -10.94 9.60 0.50
C LYS A 89 -10.20 8.62 1.39
N ILE A 90 -9.70 7.52 0.83
CA ILE A 90 -8.84 6.57 1.56
C ILE A 90 -7.46 7.20 1.82
N TYR A 91 -6.91 7.95 0.83
CA TYR A 91 -5.57 8.53 0.90
C TYR A 91 -5.48 9.78 1.79
N GLU A 92 -6.51 10.63 1.77
CA GLU A 92 -6.53 11.91 2.46
C GLU A 92 -6.11 11.84 3.95
N PRO A 93 -6.60 10.88 4.77
CA PRO A 93 -6.16 10.77 6.17
C PRO A 93 -4.66 10.47 6.31
N TYR A 94 -4.06 9.78 5.35
CA TYR A 94 -2.62 9.51 5.36
C TYR A 94 -1.81 10.79 5.11
N VAL A 95 -2.30 11.67 4.25
CA VAL A 95 -1.65 12.97 4.00
C VAL A 95 -1.80 13.89 5.22
N LEU A 96 -3.00 13.98 5.79
CA LEU A 96 -3.32 15.00 6.80
C LEU A 96 -2.92 14.61 8.22
N ALA A 97 -2.87 13.31 8.53
CA ALA A 97 -2.74 12.84 9.91
C ALA A 97 -1.61 11.83 10.15
N THR A 98 -0.81 11.50 9.14
CA THR A 98 0.30 10.54 9.30
C THR A 98 1.55 10.98 8.56
N ALA A 99 2.71 10.46 8.99
CA ALA A 99 3.97 10.59 8.26
C ALA A 99 4.24 9.40 7.31
N ILE A 100 3.24 8.59 7.07
CA ILE A 100 3.29 7.41 6.20
C ILE A 100 3.54 7.81 4.75
N THR A 101 2.90 8.86 4.26
CA THR A 101 3.22 9.53 3.01
C THR A 101 3.97 10.82 3.26
N CYS A 102 4.92 11.12 2.40
CA CYS A 102 5.69 12.36 2.46
C CYS A 102 4.96 13.57 1.85
N GLU A 103 3.75 13.40 1.33
CA GLU A 103 2.97 14.52 0.79
C GLU A 103 2.44 15.42 1.91
N TYR A 104 2.51 16.74 1.69
CA TYR A 104 2.02 17.76 2.61
C TYR A 104 0.61 18.25 2.26
N LYS A 105 0.19 18.06 1.00
CA LYS A 105 -1.11 18.52 0.49
C LYS A 105 -1.85 17.34 -0.11
N VAL A 106 -3.14 17.27 0.16
CA VAL A 106 -4.04 16.33 -0.50
C VAL A 106 -4.15 16.73 -1.97
N PRO A 107 -3.89 15.83 -2.93
CA PRO A 107 -4.09 16.12 -4.34
C PRO A 107 -5.57 16.34 -4.67
N THR A 108 -5.86 17.01 -5.78
CA THR A 108 -7.25 17.09 -6.27
C THR A 108 -7.70 15.74 -6.83
N ALA A 109 -9.02 15.56 -7.00
CA ALA A 109 -9.55 14.34 -7.59
C ALA A 109 -9.07 14.16 -9.05
N GLU A 110 -8.90 15.25 -9.79
CA GLU A 110 -8.37 15.27 -11.15
C GLU A 110 -6.90 14.85 -11.19
N GLU A 111 -6.07 15.36 -10.26
CA GLU A 111 -4.67 14.96 -10.13
C GLU A 111 -4.57 13.48 -9.75
N PHE A 112 -5.43 13.01 -8.85
CA PHE A 112 -5.45 11.61 -8.43
C PHE A 112 -5.90 10.69 -9.58
N ALA A 113 -6.91 11.08 -10.36
CA ALA A 113 -7.33 10.38 -11.57
C ALA A 113 -6.18 10.29 -12.59
N ALA A 114 -5.44 11.39 -12.78
CA ALA A 114 -4.29 11.40 -13.67
C ALA A 114 -3.17 10.46 -13.20
N ARG A 115 -2.94 10.33 -11.88
CA ARG A 115 -1.99 9.35 -11.31
C ARG A 115 -2.43 7.91 -11.61
N ILE A 116 -3.72 7.59 -11.40
CA ILE A 116 -4.28 6.27 -11.72
C ILE A 116 -4.06 5.96 -13.21
N MET A 117 -4.45 6.85 -14.09
CA MET A 117 -4.37 6.64 -15.55
C MET A 117 -2.91 6.45 -16.00
N ARG A 118 -1.98 7.27 -15.53
CA ARG A 118 -0.55 7.14 -15.83
C ARG A 118 0.03 5.81 -15.37
N THR A 119 -0.37 5.34 -14.18
CA THR A 119 0.05 4.02 -13.70
C THR A 119 -0.46 2.92 -14.60
N LEU A 120 -1.75 2.98 -15.00
CA LEU A 120 -2.40 1.98 -15.83
C LEU A 120 -1.85 1.90 -17.27
N GLU A 121 -1.08 2.88 -17.74
CA GLU A 121 -0.39 2.81 -19.03
C GLU A 121 0.62 1.66 -19.08
N ARG A 122 1.19 1.25 -17.95
CA ARG A 122 2.26 0.24 -17.88
C ARG A 122 2.04 -0.81 -16.78
N PHE A 123 1.38 -0.47 -15.70
CA PHE A 123 1.37 -1.23 -14.45
C PHE A 123 -0.04 -1.51 -13.94
N PRO A 124 -0.23 -2.57 -13.12
CA PRO A 124 -1.48 -2.82 -12.42
C PRO A 124 -1.74 -1.76 -11.35
N TYR A 125 -3.00 -1.35 -11.25
CA TYR A 125 -3.56 -0.56 -10.16
C TYR A 125 -4.83 -1.26 -9.69
N LEU A 126 -4.80 -1.85 -8.50
CA LEU A 126 -5.85 -2.72 -7.97
C LEU A 126 -6.65 -2.01 -6.89
N VAL A 127 -7.96 -2.25 -6.88
CA VAL A 127 -8.90 -1.80 -5.85
C VAL A 127 -9.49 -3.00 -5.14
N ALA A 128 -9.45 -2.99 -3.80
CA ALA A 128 -10.18 -3.93 -2.98
C ALA A 128 -11.53 -3.33 -2.58
N GLU A 129 -12.59 -4.11 -2.71
CA GLU A 129 -13.95 -3.74 -2.35
C GLU A 129 -14.54 -4.71 -1.33
N VAL A 130 -15.37 -4.18 -0.45
CA VAL A 130 -16.23 -4.94 0.46
C VAL A 130 -17.67 -4.56 0.16
N GLY A 131 -18.47 -5.53 -0.31
CA GLY A 131 -19.85 -5.25 -0.72
C GLY A 131 -19.97 -4.20 -1.84
N GLY A 132 -18.99 -4.12 -2.75
CA GLY A 132 -18.95 -3.16 -3.86
C GLY A 132 -18.47 -1.75 -3.46
N VAL A 133 -18.02 -1.54 -2.22
CA VAL A 133 -17.47 -0.28 -1.74
C VAL A 133 -15.94 -0.36 -1.71
N PRO A 134 -15.19 0.54 -2.36
CA PRO A 134 -13.74 0.60 -2.29
C PRO A 134 -13.26 0.82 -0.86
N VAL A 135 -12.40 -0.07 -0.36
CA VAL A 135 -11.85 -0.04 1.00
C VAL A 135 -10.32 -0.04 1.03
N GLY A 136 -9.68 -0.16 -0.12
CA GLY A 136 -8.23 -0.10 -0.25
C GLY A 136 -7.79 -0.21 -1.69
N TYR A 137 -6.54 0.11 -1.93
CA TYR A 137 -5.92 0.00 -3.24
C TYR A 137 -4.43 -0.28 -3.14
N ALA A 138 -3.88 -0.89 -4.19
CA ALA A 138 -2.45 -1.11 -4.33
C ALA A 138 -2.04 -0.98 -5.79
N TYR A 139 -0.84 -0.48 -6.01
CA TYR A 139 -0.27 -0.33 -7.33
C TYR A 139 1.25 -0.46 -7.29
N VAL A 140 1.85 -0.52 -8.46
CA VAL A 140 3.29 -0.38 -8.59
C VAL A 140 3.64 0.76 -9.53
N SER A 141 4.82 1.31 -9.31
CA SER A 141 5.44 2.32 -10.16
C SER A 141 6.86 1.88 -10.54
N PRO A 142 7.52 2.49 -11.55
CA PRO A 142 8.92 2.20 -11.83
C PRO A 142 9.80 2.47 -10.60
N LEU A 143 10.69 1.56 -10.26
CA LEU A 143 11.71 1.83 -9.22
C LEU A 143 12.60 3.04 -9.61
N ASN A 144 12.84 3.21 -10.91
CA ASN A 144 13.56 4.35 -11.47
C ASN A 144 13.12 4.54 -12.94
N ALA A 145 13.20 5.77 -13.45
CA ALA A 145 12.78 6.12 -14.81
C ALA A 145 13.69 5.58 -15.93
N ARG A 146 14.88 5.03 -15.59
CA ARG A 146 15.84 4.52 -16.58
C ARG A 146 15.53 3.08 -16.96
N GLU A 147 15.60 2.74 -18.24
CA GLU A 147 15.28 1.39 -18.79
C GLU A 147 16.05 0.23 -18.12
N ALA A 148 17.24 0.48 -17.58
CA ALA A 148 17.99 -0.54 -16.83
C ALA A 148 17.26 -1.05 -15.58
N TYR A 149 16.24 -0.34 -15.11
CA TYR A 149 15.40 -0.70 -13.96
C TYR A 149 14.04 -1.29 -14.35
N ASP A 150 13.77 -1.55 -15.63
CA ASP A 150 12.48 -2.03 -16.12
C ASP A 150 11.99 -3.32 -15.43
N TRP A 151 12.88 -4.12 -14.86
CA TRP A 151 12.54 -5.35 -14.13
C TRP A 151 12.23 -5.15 -12.66
N SER A 152 12.28 -3.92 -12.15
CA SER A 152 12.10 -3.59 -10.74
C SER A 152 11.00 -2.56 -10.56
N VAL A 153 10.13 -2.78 -9.59
CA VAL A 153 9.02 -1.88 -9.30
C VAL A 153 9.01 -1.46 -7.83
N GLU A 154 8.50 -0.26 -7.57
CA GLU A 154 8.13 0.18 -6.24
C GLU A 154 6.64 -0.07 -6.01
N THR A 155 6.28 -0.60 -4.85
CA THR A 155 4.90 -0.95 -4.48
C THR A 155 4.33 0.05 -3.50
N SER A 156 3.05 0.38 -3.68
CA SER A 156 2.25 1.22 -2.79
C SER A 156 0.94 0.52 -2.42
N ILE A 157 0.54 0.59 -1.15
CA ILE A 157 -0.70 0.01 -0.65
C ILE A 157 -1.34 0.90 0.42
N TYR A 158 -2.63 1.19 0.28
CA TYR A 158 -3.41 2.00 1.21
C TYR A 158 -4.75 1.35 1.51
N LEU A 159 -5.17 1.38 2.77
CA LEU A 159 -6.44 0.83 3.25
C LEU A 159 -7.21 1.88 4.04
N ALA A 160 -8.52 1.88 3.91
CA ALA A 160 -9.38 2.61 4.82
C ALA A 160 -9.15 2.12 6.27
N SER A 161 -9.20 3.05 7.23
CA SER A 161 -8.86 2.76 8.64
C SER A 161 -9.74 1.67 9.25
N GLU A 162 -11.01 1.61 8.83
CA GLU A 162 -12.05 0.74 9.37
C GLU A 162 -11.87 -0.74 9.00
N VAL A 163 -11.13 -1.01 7.92
CA VAL A 163 -10.98 -2.38 7.38
C VAL A 163 -9.61 -2.99 7.64
N ARG A 164 -8.80 -2.34 8.45
CA ARG A 164 -7.50 -2.87 8.85
C ARG A 164 -7.70 -4.13 9.71
N HIS A 165 -6.72 -5.03 9.72
CA HIS A 165 -6.73 -6.31 10.46
C HIS A 165 -7.69 -7.40 9.95
N HIS A 166 -8.38 -7.18 8.83
CA HIS A 166 -9.26 -8.19 8.22
C HIS A 166 -8.60 -8.98 7.09
N GLY A 167 -7.26 -8.91 6.98
CA GLY A 167 -6.48 -9.62 5.95
C GLY A 167 -6.57 -9.01 4.54
N ILE A 168 -7.30 -7.90 4.35
CA ILE A 168 -7.52 -7.26 3.05
C ILE A 168 -6.19 -6.78 2.44
N GLY A 169 -5.31 -6.19 3.25
CA GLY A 169 -3.99 -5.75 2.80
C GLY A 169 -3.14 -6.89 2.25
N GLY A 170 -3.12 -8.03 2.93
CA GLY A 170 -2.42 -9.23 2.47
C GLY A 170 -2.97 -9.76 1.15
N ARG A 171 -4.31 -9.85 1.01
CA ARG A 171 -4.96 -10.29 -0.24
C ARG A 171 -4.65 -9.33 -1.39
N LEU A 172 -4.74 -8.03 -1.15
CA LEU A 172 -4.46 -7.00 -2.16
C LEU A 172 -3.00 -7.04 -2.60
N HIS A 173 -2.06 -7.21 -1.66
CA HIS A 173 -0.65 -7.38 -1.94
C HIS A 173 -0.37 -8.67 -2.73
N GLU A 174 -0.95 -9.80 -2.35
CA GLU A 174 -0.78 -11.06 -3.08
C GLU A 174 -1.31 -10.98 -4.51
N ALA A 175 -2.48 -10.35 -4.72
CA ALA A 175 -3.01 -10.10 -6.05
C ALA A 175 -2.04 -9.24 -6.89
N LEU A 176 -1.53 -8.16 -6.31
CA LEU A 176 -0.55 -7.29 -6.97
C LEU A 176 0.73 -8.05 -7.32
N LYS A 177 1.26 -8.85 -6.39
CA LYS A 177 2.45 -9.69 -6.58
C LYS A 177 2.29 -10.66 -7.74
N VAL A 178 1.13 -11.32 -7.86
CA VAL A 178 0.83 -12.23 -8.98
C VAL A 178 0.85 -11.47 -10.30
N CYS A 179 0.23 -10.29 -10.38
CA CYS A 179 0.25 -9.45 -11.57
C CYS A 179 1.68 -9.06 -11.97
N VAL A 180 2.46 -8.56 -11.00
CA VAL A 180 3.84 -8.10 -11.21
C VAL A 180 4.77 -9.26 -11.63
N ALA A 181 4.61 -10.44 -11.02
CA ALA A 181 5.36 -11.63 -11.41
C ALA A 181 5.01 -12.08 -12.84
N ALA A 182 3.73 -12.02 -13.24
CA ALA A 182 3.28 -12.37 -14.58
C ALA A 182 3.82 -11.41 -15.65
N MET A 183 4.06 -10.14 -15.32
CA MET A 183 4.76 -9.18 -16.18
C MET A 183 6.23 -9.55 -16.44
N GLY A 184 6.81 -10.46 -15.65
CA GLY A 184 8.23 -10.84 -15.75
C GLY A 184 9.16 -9.97 -14.91
N MET A 185 8.64 -9.25 -13.92
CA MET A 185 9.46 -8.47 -12.98
C MET A 185 10.29 -9.38 -12.07
N THR A 186 11.44 -8.90 -11.64
CA THR A 186 12.36 -9.67 -10.77
C THR A 186 12.18 -9.35 -9.30
N ASN A 187 11.74 -8.14 -8.97
CA ASN A 187 11.57 -7.74 -7.58
C ASN A 187 10.56 -6.59 -7.42
N MET A 188 9.94 -6.57 -6.25
CA MET A 188 9.14 -5.46 -5.74
C MET A 188 9.92 -4.80 -4.61
N CYS A 189 10.00 -3.49 -4.63
CA CYS A 189 10.61 -2.69 -3.59
C CYS A 189 9.54 -1.86 -2.87
N ALA A 190 9.78 -1.53 -1.61
CA ALA A 190 8.96 -0.60 -0.86
C ALA A 190 9.85 0.42 -0.16
N LEU A 191 9.55 1.70 -0.36
CA LEU A 191 10.16 2.81 0.39
C LEU A 191 9.20 3.18 1.51
N ILE A 192 9.65 3.02 2.75
CA ILE A 192 8.79 3.08 3.92
C ILE A 192 9.36 4.10 4.91
N ALA A 193 8.53 5.06 5.32
CA ALA A 193 8.86 5.93 6.44
C ALA A 193 8.79 5.12 7.74
N VAL A 194 9.80 5.28 8.58
CA VAL A 194 9.87 4.65 9.91
C VAL A 194 10.24 5.69 10.96
N PRO A 195 9.73 5.58 12.19
CA PRO A 195 10.16 6.44 13.29
C PRO A 195 11.66 6.23 13.53
N HIS A 196 12.40 7.31 13.85
CA HIS A 196 13.83 7.20 14.12
C HIS A 196 14.13 6.40 15.39
N ASP A 197 13.41 6.63 16.48
CA ASP A 197 13.62 5.97 17.76
C ASP A 197 12.47 5.01 18.11
N SER A 198 11.29 5.55 18.36
CA SER A 198 10.10 4.80 18.78
C SER A 198 8.87 5.28 18.03
N ASP A 199 7.83 4.46 18.03
CA ASP A 199 6.52 4.83 17.48
C ASP A 199 6.05 6.16 18.07
N ASP A 200 5.47 7.01 17.23
CA ASP A 200 4.89 8.27 17.63
C ASP A 200 3.42 8.39 17.16
N GLU A 201 2.80 9.54 17.43
CA GLU A 201 1.38 9.76 17.09
C GLU A 201 1.10 9.80 15.58
N TYR A 202 2.12 10.03 14.74
CA TYR A 202 2.00 10.15 13.28
C TYR A 202 2.52 8.92 12.54
N LEU A 203 3.41 8.14 13.17
CA LEU A 203 4.08 7.02 12.50
C LEU A 203 4.43 5.90 13.47
N THR A 204 4.23 4.67 13.00
CA THR A 204 4.61 3.45 13.70
C THR A 204 5.42 2.53 12.77
N HIS A 205 6.01 1.46 13.31
CA HIS A 205 6.70 0.43 12.51
C HIS A 205 5.76 -0.54 11.77
N ASN A 206 4.45 -0.29 11.78
CA ASN A 206 3.47 -1.24 11.23
C ASN A 206 3.65 -1.51 9.74
N SER A 207 3.98 -0.48 8.94
CA SER A 207 4.24 -0.67 7.51
C SER A 207 5.46 -1.56 7.27
N GLN A 208 6.54 -1.32 7.99
CA GLN A 208 7.74 -2.15 7.92
C GLN A 208 7.43 -3.60 8.32
N ASN A 209 6.69 -3.79 9.42
CA ASN A 209 6.27 -5.11 9.91
C ASN A 209 5.36 -5.83 8.91
N PHE A 210 4.43 -5.11 8.27
CA PHE A 210 3.57 -5.66 7.23
C PHE A 210 4.40 -6.18 6.05
N HIS A 211 5.33 -5.37 5.51
CA HIS A 211 6.17 -5.79 4.40
C HIS A 211 7.09 -6.96 4.79
N ALA A 212 7.64 -6.95 6.01
CA ALA A 212 8.41 -8.10 6.51
C ALA A 212 7.55 -9.38 6.57
N HIS A 213 6.28 -9.29 7.02
CA HIS A 213 5.34 -10.41 7.01
C HIS A 213 5.02 -10.89 5.59
N MET A 214 4.97 -9.99 4.61
CA MET A 214 4.77 -10.31 3.19
C MET A 214 6.04 -10.86 2.51
N GLY A 215 7.13 -11.05 3.25
CA GLY A 215 8.38 -11.66 2.77
C GLY A 215 9.43 -10.67 2.26
N TYR A 216 9.24 -9.38 2.46
CA TYR A 216 10.27 -8.39 2.14
C TYR A 216 11.41 -8.44 3.16
N ARG A 217 12.64 -8.28 2.69
CA ARG A 217 13.83 -8.07 3.52
C ARG A 217 14.22 -6.60 3.55
N LEU A 218 14.75 -6.13 4.65
CA LEU A 218 15.34 -4.79 4.75
C LEU A 218 16.62 -4.73 3.89
N VAL A 219 16.71 -3.71 3.04
CA VAL A 219 17.89 -3.43 2.20
C VAL A 219 18.81 -2.41 2.86
N GLY A 220 18.23 -1.34 3.40
CA GLY A 220 18.95 -0.27 4.08
C GLY A 220 18.02 0.84 4.52
N THR A 221 18.55 1.76 5.34
CA THR A 221 17.78 2.88 5.91
C THR A 221 18.57 4.18 5.72
N PHE A 222 17.89 5.22 5.29
CA PHE A 222 18.37 6.59 5.28
C PHE A 222 18.00 7.26 6.60
N ASP A 223 19.01 7.72 7.32
CA ASP A 223 18.85 8.39 8.61
C ASP A 223 18.19 9.77 8.40
N ARG A 224 17.04 9.98 9.03
CA ARG A 224 16.34 11.28 9.14
C ARG A 224 16.30 12.10 7.86
N CYS A 225 15.96 11.46 6.75
CA CYS A 225 15.98 12.10 5.43
C CYS A 225 14.61 12.69 5.01
N ALA A 226 13.54 12.44 5.75
CA ALA A 226 12.21 13.01 5.51
C ALA A 226 11.71 13.78 6.72
N GLN A 227 11.04 14.94 6.49
CA GLN A 227 10.46 15.74 7.56
C GLN A 227 8.95 15.86 7.35
N LYS A 228 8.15 15.70 8.42
CA LYS A 228 6.72 15.99 8.42
C LYS A 228 6.23 16.28 9.85
N PHE A 229 5.23 17.12 10.02
CA PHE A 229 4.71 17.52 11.34
C PHE A 229 5.77 18.02 12.32
N GLY A 230 6.83 18.67 11.80
CA GLY A 230 7.94 19.16 12.61
C GLY A 230 8.92 18.09 13.12
N ARG A 231 8.79 16.83 12.67
CA ARG A 231 9.66 15.68 13.04
C ARG A 231 10.42 15.17 11.84
N TRP A 232 11.59 14.60 12.11
CA TRP A 232 12.39 13.90 11.12
C TRP A 232 12.17 12.40 11.23
N TYR A 233 12.02 11.74 10.08
CA TYR A 233 11.77 10.31 9.93
C TYR A 233 12.85 9.66 9.08
N ASP A 234 13.17 8.42 9.42
CA ASP A 234 14.00 7.57 8.59
C ASP A 234 13.19 7.02 7.42
N MET A 235 13.90 6.71 6.32
CA MET A 235 13.28 6.06 5.17
C MET A 235 14.00 4.74 4.93
N CYS A 236 13.32 3.62 5.07
CA CYS A 236 13.89 2.31 4.81
C CYS A 236 13.44 1.76 3.46
N TRP A 237 14.38 1.15 2.74
CA TRP A 237 14.10 0.33 1.58
C TRP A 237 13.94 -1.12 2.00
N MET A 238 12.83 -1.73 1.56
CA MET A 238 12.61 -3.17 1.66
C MET A 238 12.42 -3.78 0.29
N GLU A 239 12.82 -5.03 0.10
CA GLU A 239 12.79 -5.73 -1.19
C GLU A 239 12.20 -7.13 -1.05
N LEU A 240 11.29 -7.47 -1.97
CA LEU A 240 10.81 -8.83 -2.21
C LEU A 240 11.33 -9.31 -3.57
N VAL A 241 12.18 -10.34 -3.57
CA VAL A 241 12.65 -10.99 -4.78
C VAL A 241 11.59 -11.95 -5.29
N LEU A 242 11.14 -11.77 -6.53
CA LEU A 242 10.07 -12.57 -7.15
C LEU A 242 10.63 -13.77 -7.92
N ARG A 243 11.82 -13.63 -8.50
CA ARG A 243 12.48 -14.66 -9.30
C ARG A 243 13.98 -14.39 -9.41
N ASP A 244 14.73 -15.45 -9.74
CA ASP A 244 16.17 -15.31 -10.02
C ASP A 244 16.43 -14.46 -11.26
N ARG A 245 17.59 -13.83 -11.28
CA ARG A 245 18.05 -12.97 -12.36
C ARG A 245 19.01 -13.72 -13.26
N GLU A 246 18.72 -13.76 -14.55
CA GLU A 246 19.55 -14.37 -15.60
C GLU A 246 20.25 -13.28 -16.41
N SER A 247 21.38 -13.61 -17.07
CA SER A 247 22.17 -12.65 -17.86
C SER A 247 21.40 -12.03 -19.03
N ASN A 248 20.43 -12.76 -19.60
CA ASN A 248 19.63 -12.36 -20.75
C ASN A 248 18.13 -12.42 -20.44
N MET A 249 17.69 -11.67 -19.46
CA MET A 249 16.27 -11.57 -19.12
C MET A 249 15.46 -11.00 -20.29
N PRO A 250 14.33 -11.61 -20.67
CA PRO A 250 13.40 -10.98 -21.59
C PRO A 250 12.87 -9.68 -21.00
N LYS A 251 12.54 -8.70 -21.84
CA LYS A 251 11.90 -7.48 -21.36
C LYS A 251 10.55 -7.81 -20.72
N PRO A 252 10.17 -7.11 -19.65
CA PRO A 252 8.85 -7.26 -19.06
C PRO A 252 7.73 -6.96 -20.06
N ILE A 253 6.62 -7.66 -19.93
CA ILE A 253 5.40 -7.37 -20.67
C ILE A 253 4.60 -6.35 -19.84
N TRP A 254 4.27 -5.20 -20.44
CA TRP A 254 3.47 -4.22 -19.73
C TRP A 254 2.06 -4.74 -19.43
N PHE A 255 1.50 -4.32 -18.32
CA PHE A 255 0.28 -4.93 -17.81
C PHE A 255 -0.92 -4.86 -18.78
N PRO A 256 -1.16 -3.76 -19.54
CA PRO A 256 -2.19 -3.74 -20.57
C PRO A 256 -1.98 -4.79 -21.67
N ASP A 257 -0.75 -5.01 -22.11
CA ASP A 257 -0.42 -6.02 -23.12
C ASP A 257 -0.60 -7.44 -22.56
N LEU A 258 -0.29 -7.63 -21.28
CA LEU A 258 -0.52 -8.90 -20.59
C LEU A 258 -2.02 -9.25 -20.50
N LEU A 259 -2.87 -8.25 -20.20
CA LEU A 259 -4.33 -8.41 -20.22
C LEU A 259 -4.84 -8.73 -21.62
N ALA A 260 -4.30 -8.06 -22.67
CA ALA A 260 -4.65 -8.34 -24.05
C ALA A 260 -4.26 -9.75 -24.50
N GLN A 261 -3.25 -10.37 -23.86
CA GLN A 261 -2.87 -11.77 -24.06
C GLN A 261 -3.72 -12.76 -23.26
N GLY A 262 -4.74 -12.31 -22.54
CA GLY A 262 -5.69 -13.16 -21.82
C GLY A 262 -5.33 -13.43 -20.36
N PHE A 263 -4.42 -12.65 -19.75
CA PHE A 263 -4.18 -12.74 -18.31
C PHE A 263 -5.43 -12.30 -17.54
N GLU A 264 -5.86 -13.12 -16.59
CA GLU A 264 -6.95 -12.82 -15.67
C GLU A 264 -6.41 -12.44 -14.28
N LEU A 265 -7.09 -11.48 -13.64
CA LEU A 265 -6.75 -11.14 -12.25
C LEU A 265 -6.92 -12.34 -11.33
N PRO A 266 -6.01 -12.53 -10.37
CA PRO A 266 -6.13 -13.62 -9.41
C PRO A 266 -7.39 -13.43 -8.55
N ARG A 267 -8.10 -14.53 -8.33
CA ARG A 267 -9.19 -14.61 -7.35
C ARG A 267 -8.58 -14.90 -5.98
N VAL A 268 -8.58 -13.88 -5.10
CA VAL A 268 -7.96 -13.94 -3.76
C VAL A 268 -9.00 -13.76 -2.66
#